data_c76e2d91ab9f4480ec8ff0344baba552
#
_entry.id   c76e2d91ab9f4480ec8ff0344baba552
#
_cell.length_a   1.000
_cell.length_b   1.000
_cell.length_c   1.000
_cell.angle_alpha   90.00
_cell.angle_beta   90.00
_cell.angle_gamma   90.00
#
_symmetry.space_group_name_H-M   'P 1'
#
loop_
_entity.id
_entity.type
_entity.pdbx_description
1 polymer ?
#
loop_
_entity_poly.entity_id
_entity_poly.type
_entity_poly.pdbx_seq_one_letter_code
_entity_poly.pdbx_strand_id
1 'polypeptide(L)'
;MLCLTAAVPAAFAANLRLNIEGLEGQLNQNVRIQLSNISQDEVVANGRFRARVEKAIREGLKPLGYYDPTVEFSYEEKKPPARSILTAKVIPGEPILVQGVNVELQGGAKTDPDYAKMIKNNTPKYGTVQNDGEYEDFKGKFSSLAIRKGYFDAVMEKSQLGISVDHHAAYWDFDFDSGERYRFGKLTFEGSQIREDYLENMSPFKEGEYYTSEQLAEYNQRLASTGWFNSSLVTPDIRKARAEHTDLLPMVGVMSPRAQNFIELGGGYATDVGPRLKTTWNKPWINSRGQSLTSSISLSQPEQLIDASYKIPLKANPLEQYYAIQGGFKRTDLNDTQSNTTTLNVSRNWDYSKGWQYGVNMRWMLSNFTQADVTNTTMLLYPGANVSRIRQKGGVMPTWGDSQRYSIDYSNKIWGSNVDFMVLQAKNVWIRTPWEGHRFVVRGNIGWIETNNFDKIPPDLRFFAGGDGSVRGYGYQKISPEDNKGQLTGASKLAVGSVEYQYNFTGNWWGATFIDSGEAVDDFKNSDFKTGAGVGIRWVSPVGPIKFDLAKPIGDPDNNKIQFYIGLGTEL
;
A
#
# COMPACT_ATOMS: atom_id res chain seq x y z
N MET A 1 -72.73 1.36 17.21
CA MET A 1 -71.77 1.95 16.23
C MET A 1 -70.87 0.81 15.80
N LEU A 2 -71.17 0.19 14.64
CA LEU A 2 -70.46 -0.98 14.10
C LEU A 2 -69.11 -0.55 13.54
N CYS A 3 -67.97 -1.13 14.01
CA CYS A 3 -66.67 -1.08 13.33
C CYS A 3 -66.62 -2.29 12.38
N LEU A 4 -66.70 -2.02 11.07
CA LEU A 4 -66.33 -2.96 10.03
C LEU A 4 -64.79 -3.06 9.99
N THR A 5 -64.26 -4.19 10.39
CA THR A 5 -62.86 -4.56 10.08
C THR A 5 -62.83 -5.14 8.67
N ALA A 6 -62.30 -4.36 7.72
CA ALA A 6 -62.00 -4.85 6.39
C ALA A 6 -60.81 -5.84 6.49
N ALA A 7 -61.09 -7.10 6.25
CA ALA A 7 -60.07 -8.13 6.07
C ALA A 7 -59.34 -7.86 4.74
N VAL A 8 -58.08 -7.48 4.83
CA VAL A 8 -57.15 -7.45 3.69
C VAL A 8 -56.94 -8.92 3.25
N PRO A 9 -57.15 -9.27 1.98
CA PRO A 9 -56.90 -10.63 1.54
C PRO A 9 -55.40 -10.91 1.64
N ALA A 10 -55.04 -11.96 2.36
CA ALA A 10 -53.68 -12.48 2.43
C ALA A 10 -53.18 -12.75 0.99
N ALA A 11 -52.06 -12.13 0.65
CA ALA A 11 -51.37 -12.38 -0.60
C ALA A 11 -51.12 -13.89 -0.73
N PHE A 12 -51.63 -14.51 -1.76
CA PHE A 12 -51.34 -15.90 -2.10
C PHE A 12 -49.85 -16.01 -2.38
N ALA A 13 -49.06 -16.48 -1.42
CA ALA A 13 -47.69 -16.87 -1.65
C ALA A 13 -47.66 -17.91 -2.78
N ALA A 14 -46.86 -17.69 -3.82
CA ALA A 14 -46.79 -18.56 -4.98
C ALA A 14 -46.53 -20.01 -4.56
N ASN A 15 -47.52 -20.88 -4.77
CA ASN A 15 -47.49 -22.30 -4.39
C ASN A 15 -46.67 -23.16 -5.38
N LEU A 16 -45.80 -22.51 -6.18
CA LEU A 16 -45.03 -23.15 -7.23
C LEU A 16 -43.52 -22.94 -7.00
N ARG A 17 -42.75 -24.00 -7.16
CA ARG A 17 -41.27 -23.98 -7.21
C ARG A 17 -40.84 -24.33 -8.63
N LEU A 18 -40.03 -23.46 -9.24
CA LEU A 18 -39.39 -23.76 -10.51
C LEU A 18 -38.06 -24.51 -10.26
N ASN A 19 -37.88 -25.64 -10.93
CA ASN A 19 -36.63 -26.41 -10.95
C ASN A 19 -36.05 -26.44 -12.37
N ILE A 20 -34.76 -26.23 -12.53
CA ILE A 20 -34.04 -26.30 -13.82
C ILE A 20 -33.10 -27.47 -13.76
N GLU A 21 -33.19 -28.37 -14.73
CA GLU A 21 -32.35 -29.56 -14.86
C GLU A 21 -31.67 -29.60 -16.23
N GLY A 22 -30.55 -30.31 -16.34
CA GLY A 22 -29.80 -30.49 -17.58
C GLY A 22 -28.80 -29.38 -17.89
N LEU A 23 -28.60 -28.40 -17.00
CA LEU A 23 -27.61 -27.34 -17.13
C LEU A 23 -26.63 -27.35 -15.96
N GLU A 24 -25.35 -27.20 -16.30
CA GLU A 24 -24.26 -27.13 -15.31
C GLU A 24 -23.42 -25.86 -15.48
N GLY A 25 -22.63 -25.53 -14.47
CA GLY A 25 -21.64 -24.44 -14.50
C GLY A 25 -22.21 -23.10 -14.95
N GLN A 26 -21.55 -22.47 -15.92
CA GLN A 26 -21.89 -21.12 -16.40
C GLN A 26 -23.26 -21.07 -17.12
N LEU A 27 -23.66 -22.14 -17.82
CA LEU A 27 -24.97 -22.21 -18.47
C LEU A 27 -26.10 -22.10 -17.47
N ASN A 28 -26.02 -22.87 -16.37
CA ASN A 28 -27.00 -22.83 -15.31
C ASN A 28 -27.02 -21.45 -14.61
N GLN A 29 -25.85 -20.89 -14.34
CA GLN A 29 -25.74 -19.59 -13.70
C GLN A 29 -26.39 -18.48 -14.53
N ASN A 30 -26.10 -18.43 -15.83
CA ASN A 30 -26.62 -17.42 -16.74
C ASN A 30 -28.15 -17.52 -16.91
N VAL A 31 -28.68 -18.74 -17.05
CA VAL A 31 -30.11 -18.98 -17.09
C VAL A 31 -30.79 -18.56 -15.79
N ARG A 32 -30.21 -18.81 -14.62
CA ARG A 32 -30.73 -18.34 -13.33
C ARG A 32 -30.78 -16.82 -13.21
N ILE A 33 -29.78 -16.12 -13.74
CA ILE A 33 -29.78 -14.64 -13.79
C ILE A 33 -30.95 -14.15 -14.64
N GLN A 34 -31.22 -14.74 -15.80
CA GLN A 34 -32.36 -14.36 -16.63
C GLN A 34 -33.70 -14.67 -15.97
N LEU A 35 -33.80 -15.82 -15.31
CA LEU A 35 -35.02 -16.21 -14.57
C LEU A 35 -35.30 -15.31 -13.37
N SER A 36 -34.29 -14.71 -12.75
CA SER A 36 -34.48 -13.79 -11.63
C SER A 36 -35.21 -12.49 -12.01
N ASN A 37 -35.27 -12.17 -13.30
CA ASN A 37 -36.03 -11.04 -13.84
C ASN A 37 -37.58 -11.31 -13.90
N ILE A 38 -38.03 -12.56 -13.63
CA ILE A 38 -39.43 -12.90 -13.57
C ILE A 38 -39.93 -12.61 -12.16
N SER A 39 -40.95 -11.75 -12.05
CA SER A 39 -41.48 -11.36 -10.74
C SER A 39 -42.25 -12.51 -10.07
N GLN A 40 -42.27 -12.55 -8.72
CA GLN A 40 -42.85 -13.66 -7.95
C GLN A 40 -44.37 -13.82 -8.12
N ASP A 41 -45.07 -12.75 -8.42
CA ASP A 41 -46.51 -12.74 -8.72
C ASP A 41 -46.87 -13.39 -10.05
N GLU A 42 -45.89 -13.54 -10.95
CA GLU A 42 -46.06 -14.20 -12.25
C GLU A 42 -45.81 -15.71 -12.19
N VAL A 43 -45.36 -16.24 -11.06
CA VAL A 43 -45.02 -17.67 -10.86
C VAL A 43 -46.29 -18.48 -10.64
N VAL A 44 -46.98 -18.81 -11.74
CA VAL A 44 -48.24 -19.59 -11.76
C VAL A 44 -48.11 -20.72 -12.79
N ALA A 45 -48.56 -21.93 -12.44
CA ALA A 45 -48.48 -23.12 -13.32
C ALA A 45 -49.38 -23.02 -14.55
N ASN A 46 -49.15 -22.06 -15.44
CA ASN A 46 -49.92 -21.87 -16.68
C ASN A 46 -49.01 -21.80 -17.91
N GLY A 47 -49.61 -21.84 -19.10
CA GLY A 47 -48.85 -21.79 -20.36
C GLY A 47 -48.06 -20.50 -20.57
N ARG A 48 -48.54 -19.35 -20.05
CA ARG A 48 -47.86 -18.07 -20.15
C ARG A 48 -46.56 -18.08 -19.34
N PHE A 49 -46.58 -18.62 -18.12
CA PHE A 49 -45.37 -18.76 -17.29
C PHE A 49 -44.34 -19.69 -17.92
N ARG A 50 -44.78 -20.86 -18.45
CA ARG A 50 -43.92 -21.80 -19.18
C ARG A 50 -43.22 -21.11 -20.36
N ALA A 51 -43.97 -20.36 -21.17
CA ALA A 51 -43.38 -19.63 -22.31
C ALA A 51 -42.36 -18.56 -21.86
N ARG A 52 -42.59 -17.88 -20.72
CA ARG A 52 -41.61 -16.93 -20.14
C ARG A 52 -40.37 -17.62 -19.64
N VAL A 53 -40.51 -18.75 -18.94
CA VAL A 53 -39.37 -19.56 -18.49
C VAL A 53 -38.57 -20.05 -19.68
N GLU A 54 -39.21 -20.57 -20.72
CA GLU A 54 -38.53 -21.00 -21.93
C GLU A 54 -37.78 -19.87 -22.61
N LYS A 55 -38.40 -18.70 -22.74
CA LYS A 55 -37.77 -17.50 -23.28
C LYS A 55 -36.54 -17.10 -22.48
N ALA A 56 -36.63 -17.05 -21.14
CA ALA A 56 -35.53 -16.73 -20.26
C ALA A 56 -34.37 -17.75 -20.36
N ILE A 57 -34.68 -19.04 -20.52
CA ILE A 57 -33.69 -20.09 -20.76
C ILE A 57 -32.99 -19.84 -22.09
N ARG A 58 -33.72 -19.62 -23.17
CA ARG A 58 -33.15 -19.33 -24.50
C ARG A 58 -32.28 -18.08 -24.47
N GLU A 59 -32.74 -17.01 -23.88
CA GLU A 59 -31.97 -15.75 -23.73
C GLU A 59 -30.75 -15.91 -22.83
N GLY A 60 -30.80 -16.79 -21.83
CA GLY A 60 -29.64 -17.09 -20.97
C GLY A 60 -28.58 -17.96 -21.65
N LEU A 61 -28.96 -18.79 -22.62
CA LEU A 61 -28.05 -19.71 -23.32
C LEU A 61 -27.39 -19.10 -24.55
N LYS A 62 -28.10 -18.20 -25.27
CA LYS A 62 -27.59 -17.53 -26.49
C LYS A 62 -26.21 -16.89 -26.33
N PRO A 63 -25.96 -16.05 -25.31
CA PRO A 63 -24.66 -15.41 -25.14
C PRO A 63 -23.50 -16.38 -24.92
N LEU A 64 -23.83 -17.63 -24.57
CA LEU A 64 -22.86 -18.71 -24.35
C LEU A 64 -22.79 -19.69 -25.53
N GLY A 65 -23.34 -19.29 -26.70
CA GLY A 65 -23.23 -20.02 -27.96
C GLY A 65 -24.30 -21.09 -28.19
N TYR A 66 -25.33 -21.20 -27.36
CA TYR A 66 -26.39 -22.19 -27.50
C TYR A 66 -27.69 -21.53 -27.96
N TYR A 67 -28.00 -21.62 -29.24
CA TYR A 67 -29.11 -20.88 -29.87
C TYR A 67 -30.40 -21.71 -30.04
N ASP A 68 -30.29 -23.06 -30.07
CA ASP A 68 -31.44 -23.94 -30.27
C ASP A 68 -31.60 -24.98 -29.16
N PRO A 69 -31.84 -24.52 -27.90
CA PRO A 69 -32.10 -25.43 -26.79
C PRO A 69 -33.50 -26.03 -26.85
N THR A 70 -33.61 -27.29 -26.47
CA THR A 70 -34.89 -27.93 -26.23
C THR A 70 -35.27 -27.88 -24.76
N VAL A 71 -36.51 -27.46 -24.46
CA VAL A 71 -37.01 -27.35 -23.08
C VAL A 71 -38.25 -28.18 -22.91
N GLU A 72 -38.17 -29.21 -22.08
CA GLU A 72 -39.29 -30.08 -21.71
C GLU A 72 -39.82 -29.71 -20.32
N PHE A 73 -41.12 -29.52 -20.20
CA PHE A 73 -41.74 -29.19 -18.92
C PHE A 73 -42.47 -30.38 -18.33
N SER A 74 -42.23 -30.68 -17.05
CA SER A 74 -43.02 -31.60 -16.23
C SER A 74 -43.58 -30.87 -15.01
N TYR A 75 -44.79 -31.22 -14.61
CA TYR A 75 -45.46 -30.60 -13.47
C TYR A 75 -45.85 -31.67 -12.47
N GLU A 76 -45.44 -31.50 -11.23
CA GLU A 76 -45.77 -32.34 -10.10
C GLU A 76 -46.66 -31.53 -9.11
N GLU A 77 -47.91 -31.92 -9.00
CA GLU A 77 -48.85 -31.31 -8.05
C GLU A 77 -48.57 -31.83 -6.65
N LYS A 78 -48.43 -30.92 -5.68
CA LYS A 78 -48.26 -31.24 -4.25
C LYS A 78 -49.32 -30.53 -3.42
N LYS A 79 -49.87 -31.25 -2.41
CA LYS A 79 -50.86 -30.68 -1.48
C LYS A 79 -50.19 -29.76 -0.46
N PRO A 80 -50.81 -28.60 -0.12
CA PRO A 80 -50.29 -27.72 0.92
C PRO A 80 -50.03 -28.48 2.25
N PRO A 81 -48.92 -28.12 2.98
CA PRO A 81 -48.06 -26.95 2.84
C PRO A 81 -46.92 -27.09 1.81
N ALA A 82 -46.76 -28.24 1.12
CA ALA A 82 -45.74 -28.44 0.11
C ALA A 82 -46.05 -27.65 -1.16
N ARG A 83 -45.04 -27.04 -1.79
CA ARG A 83 -45.16 -26.31 -3.06
C ARG A 83 -45.15 -27.29 -4.22
N SER A 84 -46.08 -27.14 -5.18
CA SER A 84 -46.00 -27.85 -6.46
C SER A 84 -44.71 -27.52 -7.21
N ILE A 85 -44.21 -28.44 -8.00
CA ILE A 85 -42.92 -28.30 -8.69
C ILE A 85 -43.18 -28.26 -10.20
N LEU A 86 -42.68 -27.18 -10.84
CA LEU A 86 -42.55 -27.14 -12.30
C LEU A 86 -41.06 -27.36 -12.61
N THR A 87 -40.75 -28.48 -13.27
CA THR A 87 -39.38 -28.79 -13.70
C THR A 87 -39.25 -28.48 -15.18
N ALA A 88 -38.28 -27.66 -15.54
CA ALA A 88 -37.84 -27.43 -16.91
C ALA A 88 -36.53 -28.22 -17.12
N LYS A 89 -36.62 -29.30 -17.89
CA LYS A 89 -35.46 -30.07 -18.33
C LYS A 89 -34.94 -29.47 -19.62
N VAL A 90 -33.70 -28.99 -19.58
CA VAL A 90 -33.08 -28.27 -20.69
C VAL A 90 -31.99 -29.12 -21.34
N ILE A 91 -32.07 -29.25 -22.65
CA ILE A 91 -31.01 -29.80 -23.48
C ILE A 91 -30.44 -28.64 -24.30
N PRO A 92 -29.19 -28.20 -24.05
CA PRO A 92 -28.65 -26.98 -24.68
C PRO A 92 -28.61 -27.01 -26.21
N GLY A 93 -28.53 -28.18 -26.83
CA GLY A 93 -28.33 -28.35 -28.27
C GLY A 93 -26.85 -28.26 -28.65
N GLU A 94 -26.59 -28.25 -29.95
CA GLU A 94 -25.22 -28.09 -30.46
C GLU A 94 -24.76 -26.62 -30.32
N PRO A 95 -23.52 -26.39 -29.84
CA PRO A 95 -22.99 -25.05 -29.71
C PRO A 95 -22.60 -24.42 -31.03
N ILE A 96 -22.75 -23.13 -31.15
CA ILE A 96 -22.19 -22.35 -32.24
C ILE A 96 -20.67 -22.24 -32.03
N LEU A 97 -19.89 -22.51 -33.06
CA LEU A 97 -18.42 -22.50 -33.00
C LEU A 97 -17.85 -21.33 -33.80
N VAL A 98 -16.80 -20.68 -33.27
CA VAL A 98 -16.07 -19.63 -33.99
C VAL A 98 -15.33 -20.23 -35.15
N GLN A 99 -15.68 -19.82 -36.37
CA GLN A 99 -15.11 -20.29 -37.63
C GLN A 99 -14.17 -19.28 -38.28
N GLY A 100 -14.22 -18.02 -37.86
CA GLY A 100 -13.35 -16.98 -38.41
C GLY A 100 -13.40 -15.69 -37.59
N VAL A 101 -12.25 -15.05 -37.52
CA VAL A 101 -12.10 -13.68 -36.96
C VAL A 101 -11.32 -12.85 -37.98
N ASN A 102 -11.96 -11.83 -38.51
CA ASN A 102 -11.35 -10.83 -39.37
C ASN A 102 -11.11 -9.55 -38.59
N VAL A 103 -9.91 -8.97 -38.65
CA VAL A 103 -9.57 -7.70 -38.02
C VAL A 103 -8.80 -6.86 -39.03
N GLU A 104 -9.40 -5.77 -39.44
CA GLU A 104 -8.75 -4.74 -40.26
C GLU A 104 -8.32 -3.57 -39.36
N LEU A 105 -7.06 -3.16 -39.49
CA LEU A 105 -6.49 -2.04 -38.76
C LEU A 105 -6.16 -0.91 -39.74
N GLN A 106 -6.59 0.31 -39.38
CA GLN A 106 -6.28 1.53 -40.10
C GLN A 106 -5.58 2.53 -39.16
N GLY A 107 -5.02 3.61 -39.71
CA GLY A 107 -4.28 4.60 -38.96
C GLY A 107 -2.97 4.07 -38.35
N GLY A 108 -2.53 4.67 -37.26
CA GLY A 108 -1.29 4.31 -36.57
C GLY A 108 -1.28 2.90 -35.96
N ALA A 109 -2.45 2.34 -35.64
CA ALA A 109 -2.57 0.99 -35.10
C ALA A 109 -2.05 -0.10 -36.07
N LYS A 110 -2.10 0.15 -37.37
CA LYS A 110 -1.64 -0.77 -38.40
C LYS A 110 -0.16 -1.17 -38.23
N THR A 111 0.67 -0.26 -37.75
CA THR A 111 2.11 -0.46 -37.55
C THR A 111 2.51 -0.62 -36.09
N ASP A 112 1.57 -0.46 -35.16
CA ASP A 112 1.84 -0.55 -33.73
C ASP A 112 1.89 -2.01 -33.25
N PRO A 113 3.03 -2.49 -32.75
CA PRO A 113 3.21 -3.88 -32.36
C PRO A 113 2.29 -4.32 -31.21
N ASP A 114 1.80 -3.38 -30.39
CA ASP A 114 0.94 -3.72 -29.25
C ASP A 114 -0.47 -4.11 -29.73
N TYR A 115 -0.97 -3.54 -30.83
CA TYR A 115 -2.21 -4.00 -31.44
C TYR A 115 -2.06 -5.41 -32.04
N ALA A 116 -0.98 -5.65 -32.78
CA ALA A 116 -0.71 -6.99 -33.29
C ALA A 116 -0.61 -8.05 -32.18
N LYS A 117 0.06 -7.70 -31.06
CA LYS A 117 0.18 -8.56 -29.89
C LYS A 117 -1.17 -8.75 -29.19
N MET A 118 -1.96 -7.70 -29.04
CA MET A 118 -3.29 -7.74 -28.43
C MET A 118 -4.21 -8.68 -29.24
N ILE A 119 -4.27 -8.52 -30.55
CA ILE A 119 -5.07 -9.35 -31.47
C ILE A 119 -4.62 -10.80 -31.33
N LYS A 120 -3.32 -11.09 -31.52
CA LYS A 120 -2.77 -12.45 -31.44
C LYS A 120 -3.11 -13.18 -30.13
N ASN A 121 -3.06 -12.46 -29.02
CA ASN A 121 -3.25 -13.06 -27.68
C ASN A 121 -4.72 -13.22 -27.29
N ASN A 122 -5.65 -12.54 -27.95
CA ASN A 122 -7.05 -12.50 -27.55
C ASN A 122 -8.02 -12.99 -28.63
N THR A 123 -7.55 -13.27 -29.84
CA THR A 123 -8.37 -13.91 -30.86
C THR A 123 -8.73 -15.33 -30.43
N PRO A 124 -10.02 -15.71 -30.39
CA PRO A 124 -10.44 -17.07 -30.07
C PRO A 124 -9.88 -18.07 -31.10
N LYS A 125 -9.61 -19.27 -30.64
CA LYS A 125 -9.13 -20.33 -31.54
C LYS A 125 -10.29 -20.82 -32.40
N TYR A 126 -9.98 -21.21 -33.62
CA TYR A 126 -10.93 -21.89 -34.52
C TYR A 126 -11.59 -23.09 -33.83
N GLY A 127 -12.91 -23.19 -33.93
CA GLY A 127 -13.70 -24.27 -33.33
C GLY A 127 -13.99 -24.13 -31.83
N THR A 128 -13.64 -22.99 -31.19
CA THR A 128 -14.11 -22.71 -29.81
C THR A 128 -15.57 -22.31 -29.80
N VAL A 129 -16.28 -22.60 -28.72
CA VAL A 129 -17.68 -22.19 -28.55
C VAL A 129 -17.79 -20.68 -28.54
N GLN A 130 -18.75 -20.13 -29.30
CA GLN A 130 -19.02 -18.70 -29.31
C GLN A 130 -19.46 -18.22 -27.91
N ASN A 131 -18.85 -17.10 -27.47
CA ASN A 131 -19.18 -16.42 -26.25
C ASN A 131 -19.26 -14.91 -26.51
N ASP A 132 -20.45 -14.35 -26.29
CA ASP A 132 -20.67 -12.92 -26.55
C ASP A 132 -19.89 -12.03 -25.59
N GLY A 133 -19.62 -12.50 -24.35
CA GLY A 133 -18.76 -11.80 -23.39
C GLY A 133 -17.32 -11.70 -23.91
N GLU A 134 -16.76 -12.76 -24.48
CA GLU A 134 -15.42 -12.74 -25.08
C GLU A 134 -15.34 -11.82 -26.30
N TYR A 135 -16.42 -11.78 -27.11
CA TYR A 135 -16.53 -10.85 -28.24
C TYR A 135 -16.53 -9.39 -27.78
N GLU A 136 -17.34 -9.03 -26.78
CA GLU A 136 -17.39 -7.68 -26.24
C GLU A 136 -16.08 -7.29 -25.52
N ASP A 137 -15.47 -8.21 -24.80
CA ASP A 137 -14.17 -8.01 -24.18
C ASP A 137 -13.07 -7.76 -25.22
N PHE A 138 -13.06 -8.54 -26.30
CA PHE A 138 -12.13 -8.36 -27.40
C PHE A 138 -12.29 -6.99 -28.05
N LYS A 139 -13.51 -6.59 -28.37
CA LYS A 139 -13.87 -5.27 -28.89
C LYS A 139 -13.43 -4.14 -27.91
N GLY A 140 -13.69 -4.29 -26.63
CA GLY A 140 -13.32 -3.32 -25.60
C GLY A 140 -11.81 -3.09 -25.47
N LYS A 141 -11.00 -4.11 -25.80
CA LYS A 141 -9.52 -4.02 -25.77
C LYS A 141 -8.96 -3.03 -26.79
N PHE A 142 -9.60 -2.86 -27.96
CA PHE A 142 -9.19 -1.85 -28.94
C PHE A 142 -9.29 -0.44 -28.36
N SER A 143 -10.44 -0.08 -27.82
CA SER A 143 -10.67 1.24 -27.22
C SER A 143 -9.78 1.48 -25.99
N SER A 144 -9.62 0.46 -25.14
CA SER A 144 -8.77 0.55 -23.96
C SER A 144 -7.30 0.76 -24.34
N LEU A 145 -6.81 0.05 -25.37
CA LEU A 145 -5.45 0.22 -25.87
C LEU A 145 -5.26 1.58 -26.55
N ALA A 146 -6.27 2.04 -27.29
CA ALA A 146 -6.26 3.36 -27.92
C ALA A 146 -6.08 4.49 -26.91
N ILE A 147 -6.92 4.53 -25.87
CA ILE A 147 -6.84 5.52 -24.79
C ILE A 147 -5.47 5.45 -24.09
N ARG A 148 -5.00 4.26 -23.79
CA ARG A 148 -3.73 4.05 -23.10
C ARG A 148 -2.54 4.56 -23.90
N LYS A 149 -2.57 4.43 -25.22
CA LYS A 149 -1.47 4.80 -26.12
C LYS A 149 -1.62 6.18 -26.77
N GLY A 150 -2.73 6.89 -26.51
CA GLY A 150 -2.96 8.23 -27.05
C GLY A 150 -3.53 8.26 -28.45
N TYR A 151 -4.28 7.27 -28.86
CA TYR A 151 -5.09 7.30 -30.08
C TYR A 151 -6.51 7.80 -29.73
N PHE A 152 -6.64 9.10 -29.46
CA PHE A 152 -7.90 9.66 -28.96
C PHE A 152 -8.96 9.87 -30.03
N ASP A 153 -8.60 9.77 -31.30
CA ASP A 153 -9.53 9.88 -32.44
C ASP A 153 -9.95 8.51 -32.98
N ALA A 154 -9.61 7.44 -32.23
CA ALA A 154 -9.91 6.09 -32.63
C ALA A 154 -11.42 5.82 -32.74
N VAL A 155 -11.82 5.19 -33.84
CA VAL A 155 -13.19 4.78 -34.13
C VAL A 155 -13.24 3.30 -34.49
N MET A 156 -14.24 2.61 -33.95
CA MET A 156 -14.59 1.26 -34.40
C MET A 156 -15.58 1.38 -35.56
N GLU A 157 -15.09 1.39 -36.80
CA GLU A 157 -15.92 1.54 -38.00
C GLU A 157 -16.86 0.33 -38.19
N LYS A 158 -16.40 -0.85 -37.85
CA LYS A 158 -17.17 -2.08 -37.92
C LYS A 158 -16.92 -2.97 -36.71
N SER A 159 -17.98 -3.46 -36.11
CA SER A 159 -17.93 -4.54 -35.14
C SER A 159 -19.17 -5.42 -35.33
N GLN A 160 -19.01 -6.55 -36.02
CA GLN A 160 -20.12 -7.44 -36.37
C GLN A 160 -19.82 -8.86 -35.89
N LEU A 161 -20.80 -9.43 -35.22
CA LEU A 161 -20.86 -10.85 -34.87
C LEU A 161 -21.91 -11.51 -35.76
N GLY A 162 -21.46 -12.26 -36.75
CA GLY A 162 -22.31 -13.04 -37.64
C GLY A 162 -22.54 -14.45 -37.07
N ILE A 163 -23.81 -14.82 -36.85
CA ILE A 163 -24.19 -16.15 -36.37
C ILE A 163 -25.00 -16.87 -37.43
N SER A 164 -24.54 -18.07 -37.84
CA SER A 164 -25.29 -19.01 -38.68
C SER A 164 -25.72 -20.21 -37.83
N VAL A 165 -26.99 -20.22 -37.43
CA VAL A 165 -27.55 -21.31 -36.60
C VAL A 165 -27.52 -22.64 -37.39
N ASP A 166 -27.91 -22.62 -38.68
CA ASP A 166 -27.98 -23.82 -39.50
C ASP A 166 -26.60 -24.47 -39.75
N HIS A 167 -25.52 -23.70 -39.71
CA HIS A 167 -24.16 -24.18 -39.89
C HIS A 167 -23.38 -24.28 -38.59
N HIS A 168 -23.98 -23.97 -37.44
CA HIS A 168 -23.35 -23.89 -36.11
C HIS A 168 -22.05 -23.07 -36.14
N ALA A 169 -22.06 -21.92 -36.84
CA ALA A 169 -20.87 -21.12 -37.14
C ALA A 169 -21.01 -19.66 -36.65
N ALA A 170 -19.96 -19.11 -36.09
CA ALA A 170 -19.82 -17.70 -35.73
C ALA A 170 -18.62 -17.10 -36.47
N TYR A 171 -18.78 -15.84 -36.89
CA TYR A 171 -17.76 -15.05 -37.57
C TYR A 171 -17.69 -13.68 -36.90
N TRP A 172 -16.47 -13.26 -36.51
CA TRP A 172 -16.21 -11.92 -35.96
C TRP A 172 -15.59 -11.06 -37.05
N ASP A 173 -16.07 -9.84 -37.17
CA ASP A 173 -15.59 -8.91 -38.20
C ASP A 173 -15.44 -7.51 -37.60
N PHE A 174 -14.19 -7.03 -37.52
CA PHE A 174 -13.82 -5.75 -36.94
C PHE A 174 -13.04 -4.91 -37.95
N ASP A 175 -13.43 -3.65 -38.07
CA ASP A 175 -12.66 -2.60 -38.75
C ASP A 175 -12.42 -1.47 -37.76
N PHE A 176 -11.16 -1.23 -37.45
CA PHE A 176 -10.74 -0.28 -36.42
C PHE A 176 -9.77 0.73 -37.02
N ASP A 177 -10.21 1.98 -37.09
CA ASP A 177 -9.34 3.12 -37.40
C ASP A 177 -8.89 3.80 -36.10
N SER A 178 -7.59 3.76 -35.82
CA SER A 178 -7.01 4.40 -34.65
C SER A 178 -6.81 5.91 -34.82
N GLY A 179 -6.86 6.42 -36.03
CA GLY A 179 -6.32 7.74 -36.34
C GLY A 179 -4.82 7.82 -36.06
N GLU A 180 -4.32 9.02 -35.93
CA GLU A 180 -2.92 9.29 -35.59
C GLU A 180 -2.66 9.22 -34.09
N ARG A 181 -1.43 8.86 -33.72
CA ARG A 181 -1.02 8.78 -32.32
C ARG A 181 -0.55 10.13 -31.82
N TYR A 182 -1.19 10.62 -30.76
CA TYR A 182 -0.82 11.86 -30.10
C TYR A 182 0.49 11.76 -29.32
N ARG A 183 1.13 12.93 -29.11
CA ARG A 183 2.36 13.12 -28.36
C ARG A 183 2.12 14.08 -27.21
N PHE A 184 2.94 14.00 -26.17
CA PHE A 184 2.93 14.99 -25.10
C PHE A 184 3.33 16.36 -25.65
N GLY A 185 2.53 17.35 -25.41
CA GLY A 185 2.81 18.75 -25.70
C GLY A 185 3.30 19.50 -24.46
N LYS A 186 3.27 20.82 -24.54
CA LYS A 186 3.75 21.71 -23.49
C LYS A 186 2.93 21.53 -22.19
N LEU A 187 3.64 21.47 -21.06
CA LEU A 187 3.06 21.53 -19.72
C LEU A 187 2.73 22.98 -19.34
N THR A 188 1.56 23.21 -18.76
CA THR A 188 1.14 24.48 -18.17
C THR A 188 0.46 24.20 -16.83
N PHE A 189 0.59 25.13 -15.88
CA PHE A 189 0.07 24.91 -14.52
C PHE A 189 -0.79 26.10 -14.07
N GLU A 190 -1.96 25.79 -13.54
CA GLU A 190 -2.90 26.74 -12.97
C GLU A 190 -3.02 26.54 -11.48
N GLY A 191 -3.01 27.64 -10.71
CA GLY A 191 -3.20 27.62 -9.25
C GLY A 191 -2.01 27.11 -8.44
N SER A 192 -0.83 26.93 -9.04
CA SER A 192 0.36 26.45 -8.35
C SER A 192 1.08 27.56 -7.56
N GLN A 193 1.42 27.29 -6.31
CA GLN A 193 2.33 28.11 -5.50
C GLN A 193 3.80 27.75 -5.73
N ILE A 194 4.06 26.64 -6.42
CA ILE A 194 5.40 26.16 -6.74
C ILE A 194 5.75 26.56 -8.17
N ARG A 195 7.01 26.92 -8.39
CA ARG A 195 7.54 27.32 -9.70
C ARG A 195 7.39 26.19 -10.72
N GLU A 196 7.02 26.53 -11.93
CA GLU A 196 6.80 25.60 -13.04
C GLU A 196 8.02 24.74 -13.34
N ASP A 197 9.22 25.32 -13.29
CA ASP A 197 10.49 24.60 -13.55
C ASP A 197 10.80 23.47 -12.54
N TYR A 198 10.23 23.54 -11.34
CA TYR A 198 10.31 22.43 -10.36
C TYR A 198 9.29 21.34 -10.69
N LEU A 199 8.11 21.71 -11.18
CA LEU A 199 7.05 20.77 -11.56
C LEU A 199 7.41 20.02 -12.85
N GLU A 200 7.86 20.75 -13.87
CA GLU A 200 8.31 20.17 -15.15
C GLU A 200 9.42 19.13 -14.97
N ASN A 201 10.42 19.42 -14.12
CA ASN A 201 11.54 18.51 -13.87
C ASN A 201 11.15 17.20 -13.16
N MET A 202 9.92 17.09 -12.65
CA MET A 202 9.38 15.83 -12.13
C MET A 202 8.67 14.98 -13.19
N SER A 203 8.46 15.53 -14.40
CA SER A 203 7.78 14.82 -15.48
C SER A 203 8.59 13.58 -15.91
N PRO A 204 7.96 12.40 -16.03
CA PRO A 204 8.58 11.20 -16.59
C PRO A 204 8.61 11.19 -18.12
N PHE A 205 8.02 12.20 -18.77
CA PHE A 205 7.97 12.36 -20.22
C PHE A 205 8.47 13.74 -20.64
N LYS A 206 8.83 13.87 -21.90
CA LYS A 206 9.23 15.13 -22.54
C LYS A 206 8.25 15.51 -23.64
N GLU A 207 8.18 16.80 -23.94
CA GLU A 207 7.44 17.31 -25.09
C GLU A 207 7.90 16.61 -26.38
N GLY A 208 6.95 16.16 -27.21
CA GLY A 208 7.18 15.42 -28.45
C GLY A 208 7.31 13.91 -28.30
N GLU A 209 7.41 13.36 -27.08
CA GLU A 209 7.33 11.90 -26.85
C GLU A 209 5.90 11.41 -27.05
N TYR A 210 5.75 10.16 -27.52
CA TYR A 210 4.41 9.58 -27.66
C TYR A 210 3.70 9.47 -26.32
N TYR A 211 2.44 9.90 -26.30
CA TYR A 211 1.60 9.81 -25.11
C TYR A 211 1.43 8.36 -24.64
N THR A 212 1.47 8.19 -23.35
CA THR A 212 0.99 6.98 -22.65
C THR A 212 0.28 7.38 -21.35
N SER A 213 -0.81 6.68 -21.03
CA SER A 213 -1.54 6.91 -19.79
C SER A 213 -0.73 6.56 -18.56
N GLU A 214 0.19 5.60 -18.68
CA GLU A 214 1.10 5.16 -17.62
C GLU A 214 2.05 6.28 -17.19
N GLN A 215 2.67 6.97 -18.14
CA GLN A 215 3.55 8.10 -17.84
C GLN A 215 2.78 9.28 -17.24
N LEU A 216 1.57 9.55 -17.72
CA LEU A 216 0.72 10.58 -17.14
C LEU A 216 0.28 10.23 -15.71
N ALA A 217 -0.11 8.98 -15.47
CA ALA A 217 -0.47 8.50 -14.13
C ALA A 217 0.74 8.57 -13.18
N GLU A 218 1.92 8.19 -13.63
CA GLU A 218 3.16 8.31 -12.87
C GLU A 218 3.46 9.77 -12.53
N TYR A 219 3.29 10.69 -13.47
CA TYR A 219 3.48 12.11 -13.22
C TYR A 219 2.52 12.65 -12.16
N ASN A 220 1.24 12.34 -12.28
CA ASN A 220 0.23 12.72 -11.29
C ASN A 220 0.55 12.14 -9.91
N GLN A 221 1.03 10.91 -9.84
CA GLN A 221 1.46 10.28 -8.58
C GLN A 221 2.69 11.00 -7.99
N ARG A 222 3.68 11.37 -8.81
CA ARG A 222 4.86 12.14 -8.38
C ARG A 222 4.45 13.48 -7.80
N LEU A 223 3.58 14.24 -8.47
CA LEU A 223 3.05 15.51 -7.98
C LEU A 223 2.31 15.35 -6.64
N ALA A 224 1.44 14.36 -6.52
CA ALA A 224 0.71 14.07 -5.30
C ALA A 224 1.66 13.70 -4.13
N SER A 225 2.75 13.00 -4.39
CA SER A 225 3.71 12.57 -3.37
C SER A 225 4.59 13.69 -2.83
N THR A 226 4.63 14.86 -3.47
CA THR A 226 5.39 16.02 -2.98
C THR A 226 4.86 16.56 -1.65
N GLY A 227 3.57 16.38 -1.39
CA GLY A 227 2.88 16.98 -0.25
C GLY A 227 2.66 18.50 -0.37
N TRP A 228 3.00 19.13 -1.49
CA TRP A 228 2.82 20.58 -1.71
C TRP A 228 1.37 20.97 -1.98
N PHE A 229 0.59 20.05 -2.52
CA PHE A 229 -0.77 20.29 -2.97
C PHE A 229 -1.79 19.51 -2.15
N ASN A 230 -2.97 20.07 -2.00
CA ASN A 230 -4.15 19.37 -1.51
C ASN A 230 -4.74 18.47 -2.60
N SER A 231 -4.72 19.00 -3.84
CA SER A 231 -5.00 18.22 -5.05
C SER A 231 -4.10 18.71 -6.18
N SER A 232 -3.68 17.79 -7.03
CA SER A 232 -2.90 18.05 -8.24
C SER A 232 -3.35 17.07 -9.31
N LEU A 233 -3.74 17.59 -10.47
CA LEU A 233 -4.16 16.77 -11.59
C LEU A 233 -3.70 17.39 -12.90
N VAL A 234 -2.89 16.65 -13.64
CA VAL A 234 -2.48 16.98 -15.00
C VAL A 234 -3.31 16.15 -15.96
N THR A 235 -3.92 16.82 -16.95
CA THR A 235 -4.73 16.18 -17.98
C THR A 235 -4.36 16.69 -19.36
N PRO A 236 -4.52 15.87 -20.43
CA PRO A 236 -4.35 16.34 -21.81
C PRO A 236 -5.57 17.18 -22.25
N ASP A 237 -5.33 18.29 -22.91
CA ASP A 237 -6.38 19.07 -23.57
C ASP A 237 -6.55 18.62 -25.04
N ILE A 238 -7.28 17.51 -25.21
CA ILE A 238 -7.56 16.90 -26.52
C ILE A 238 -8.36 17.86 -27.40
N ARG A 239 -9.28 18.65 -26.80
CA ARG A 239 -10.12 19.61 -27.58
C ARG A 239 -9.28 20.69 -28.20
N LYS A 240 -8.30 21.22 -27.47
CA LYS A 240 -7.39 22.24 -27.98
C LYS A 240 -6.49 21.68 -29.07
N ALA A 241 -5.91 20.48 -28.87
CA ALA A 241 -5.09 19.82 -29.89
C ALA A 241 -5.85 19.61 -31.20
N ARG A 242 -7.10 19.16 -31.14
CA ARG A 242 -7.98 19.02 -32.32
C ARG A 242 -8.27 20.35 -32.98
N ALA A 243 -8.56 21.40 -32.22
CA ALA A 243 -8.83 22.73 -32.76
C ALA A 243 -7.61 23.35 -33.46
N GLU A 244 -6.41 23.06 -32.98
CA GLU A 244 -5.13 23.51 -33.52
C GLU A 244 -4.59 22.59 -34.63
N HIS A 245 -5.28 21.49 -34.94
CA HIS A 245 -4.85 20.46 -35.91
C HIS A 245 -3.41 19.94 -35.65
N THR A 246 -3.08 19.69 -34.41
CA THR A 246 -1.75 19.21 -33.99
C THR A 246 -1.84 17.85 -33.28
N ASP A 247 -0.79 17.04 -33.44
CA ASP A 247 -0.61 15.80 -32.70
C ASP A 247 0.00 16.01 -31.30
N LEU A 248 0.40 17.27 -30.97
CA LEU A 248 0.90 17.64 -29.65
C LEU A 248 -0.27 17.97 -28.72
N LEU A 249 -0.41 17.18 -27.62
CA LEU A 249 -1.43 17.39 -26.59
C LEU A 249 -0.95 18.44 -25.57
N PRO A 250 -1.53 19.64 -25.51
CA PRO A 250 -1.27 20.53 -24.40
C PRO A 250 -1.64 19.85 -23.09
N MET A 251 -0.69 19.83 -22.15
CA MET A 251 -0.87 19.19 -20.84
C MET A 251 -1.18 20.27 -19.80
N VAL A 252 -2.37 20.23 -19.22
CA VAL A 252 -2.84 21.24 -18.26
C VAL A 252 -2.89 20.65 -16.86
N GLY A 253 -2.09 21.21 -15.97
CA GLY A 253 -2.08 20.89 -14.54
C GLY A 253 -2.92 21.86 -13.74
N VAL A 254 -3.96 21.38 -13.08
CA VAL A 254 -4.76 22.16 -12.12
C VAL A 254 -4.33 21.81 -10.72
N MET A 255 -3.85 22.82 -9.98
CA MET A 255 -3.22 22.66 -8.66
C MET A 255 -4.02 23.39 -7.60
N SER A 256 -4.20 22.75 -6.43
CA SER A 256 -4.73 23.39 -5.24
C SER A 256 -3.66 23.34 -4.13
N PRO A 257 -3.14 24.49 -3.68
CA PRO A 257 -2.12 24.52 -2.63
C PRO A 257 -2.57 23.83 -1.35
N ARG A 258 -1.67 23.07 -0.74
CA ARG A 258 -1.90 22.53 0.60
C ARG A 258 -1.80 23.63 1.64
N ALA A 259 -2.56 23.53 2.73
CA ALA A 259 -2.40 24.44 3.87
C ALA A 259 -0.94 24.47 4.36
N GLN A 260 -0.46 25.64 4.74
CA GLN A 260 0.94 25.82 5.12
C GLN A 260 1.29 25.26 6.49
N ASN A 261 0.31 24.95 7.34
CA ASN A 261 0.57 24.50 8.70
C ASN A 261 -0.31 23.30 9.02
N PHE A 262 0.33 22.22 9.47
CA PHE A 262 -0.32 21.03 10.00
C PHE A 262 0.28 20.71 11.36
N ILE A 263 -0.57 20.34 12.31
CA ILE A 263 -0.15 19.86 13.62
C ILE A 263 -0.64 18.43 13.77
N GLU A 264 0.28 17.54 14.06
CA GLU A 264 0.02 16.13 14.36
C GLU A 264 0.29 15.90 15.84
N LEU A 265 -0.62 15.18 16.50
CA LEU A 265 -0.50 14.80 17.91
C LEU A 265 -0.42 13.29 18.01
N GLY A 266 0.56 12.80 18.76
CA GLY A 266 0.73 11.39 19.09
C GLY A 266 0.91 11.18 20.57
N GLY A 267 0.45 10.05 21.08
CA GLY A 267 0.61 9.71 22.48
C GLY A 267 0.75 8.20 22.70
N GLY A 268 1.32 7.82 23.82
CA GLY A 268 1.47 6.41 24.21
C GLY A 268 1.78 6.28 25.70
N TYR A 269 1.75 5.04 26.17
CA TYR A 269 2.10 4.69 27.54
C TYR A 269 2.83 3.35 27.57
N ALA A 270 3.86 3.25 28.41
CA ALA A 270 4.50 2.00 28.76
C ALA A 270 4.89 2.00 30.24
N THR A 271 4.90 0.85 30.88
CA THR A 271 5.16 0.75 32.32
C THR A 271 6.60 1.11 32.70
N ASP A 272 7.51 1.00 31.76
CA ASP A 272 8.95 1.25 31.93
C ASP A 272 9.37 2.71 31.64
N VAL A 273 8.58 3.46 30.86
CA VAL A 273 8.89 4.87 30.50
C VAL A 273 7.76 5.86 30.81
N GLY A 274 6.61 5.35 31.25
CA GLY A 274 5.43 6.20 31.56
C GLY A 274 4.74 6.77 30.33
N PRO A 275 4.00 7.87 30.51
CA PRO A 275 3.30 8.54 29.43
C PRO A 275 4.28 9.23 28.46
N ARG A 276 3.95 9.18 27.17
CA ARG A 276 4.67 9.84 26.08
C ARG A 276 3.72 10.72 25.29
N LEU A 277 4.15 11.92 24.96
CA LEU A 277 3.44 12.86 24.09
C LEU A 277 4.39 13.33 22.99
N LYS A 278 3.91 13.33 21.75
CA LYS A 278 4.63 13.91 20.61
C LYS A 278 3.71 14.87 19.87
N THR A 279 4.23 16.06 19.62
CA THR A 279 3.58 17.06 18.76
C THR A 279 4.52 17.33 17.59
N THR A 280 4.00 17.26 16.37
CA THR A 280 4.77 17.57 15.16
C THR A 280 4.09 18.70 14.41
N TRP A 281 4.82 19.75 14.14
CA TRP A 281 4.41 20.86 13.29
C TRP A 281 5.07 20.72 11.92
N ASN A 282 4.22 20.59 10.89
CA ASN A 282 4.63 20.41 9.49
C ASN A 282 4.26 21.64 8.66
N LYS A 283 5.24 22.21 7.97
CA LYS A 283 5.08 23.17 6.88
C LYS A 283 5.50 22.50 5.58
N PRO A 284 4.58 21.93 4.79
CA PRO A 284 4.89 21.15 3.58
C PRO A 284 5.53 22.00 2.48
N TRP A 285 5.30 23.29 2.51
CA TRP A 285 5.98 24.25 1.65
C TRP A 285 6.07 25.61 2.35
N ILE A 286 7.20 26.30 2.16
CA ILE A 286 7.48 27.63 2.74
C ILE A 286 7.51 28.69 1.65
N ASN A 287 8.04 28.30 0.47
CA ASN A 287 8.25 29.20 -0.66
C ASN A 287 7.97 28.50 -1.98
N SER A 288 8.07 29.22 -3.08
CA SER A 288 7.85 28.73 -4.44
C SER A 288 8.87 27.68 -4.93
N ARG A 289 9.91 27.40 -4.16
CA ARG A 289 10.89 26.31 -4.42
C ARG A 289 10.52 25.00 -3.73
N GLY A 290 9.36 24.94 -3.06
CA GLY A 290 8.90 23.74 -2.36
C GLY A 290 9.74 23.35 -1.13
N GLN A 291 10.47 24.30 -0.55
CA GLN A 291 11.20 24.05 0.70
C GLN A 291 10.21 23.82 1.85
N SER A 292 10.53 22.89 2.74
CA SER A 292 9.63 22.50 3.84
C SER A 292 10.34 22.50 5.19
N LEU A 293 9.54 22.64 6.25
CA LEU A 293 9.99 22.58 7.62
C LEU A 293 9.14 21.60 8.40
N THR A 294 9.77 20.71 9.12
CA THR A 294 9.12 19.86 10.12
C THR A 294 9.80 20.10 11.45
N SER A 295 9.05 20.36 12.50
CA SER A 295 9.56 20.48 13.86
C SER A 295 8.75 19.61 14.79
N SER A 296 9.40 18.89 15.69
CA SER A 296 8.71 18.06 16.67
C SER A 296 9.17 18.31 18.09
N ILE A 297 8.23 18.12 19.02
CA ILE A 297 8.48 18.09 20.45
C ILE A 297 8.00 16.74 20.95
N SER A 298 8.89 15.96 21.53
CA SER A 298 8.59 14.69 22.16
C SER A 298 8.91 14.77 23.64
N LEU A 299 7.93 14.47 24.47
CA LEU A 299 8.02 14.56 25.93
C LEU A 299 7.67 13.21 26.55
N SER A 300 8.56 12.69 27.36
CA SER A 300 8.31 11.61 28.32
C SER A 300 9.04 11.94 29.62
N GLN A 301 8.77 11.19 30.67
CA GLN A 301 9.47 11.39 31.93
C GLN A 301 10.99 11.25 31.78
N PRO A 302 11.51 10.17 31.13
CA PRO A 302 12.96 9.96 30.99
C PRO A 302 13.61 10.74 29.85
N GLU A 303 12.85 11.19 28.84
CA GLU A 303 13.42 11.84 27.66
C GLU A 303 12.57 13.02 27.19
N GLN A 304 13.23 14.14 26.91
CA GLN A 304 12.65 15.33 26.28
C GLN A 304 13.47 15.67 25.04
N LEU A 305 12.80 15.77 23.89
CA LEU A 305 13.43 16.06 22.61
C LEU A 305 12.68 17.18 21.91
N ILE A 306 13.44 18.16 21.40
CA ILE A 306 12.96 19.15 20.44
C ILE A 306 13.84 19.04 19.21
N ASP A 307 13.25 18.87 18.05
CA ASP A 307 13.97 18.80 16.78
C ASP A 307 13.29 19.61 15.69
N ALA A 308 14.08 20.02 14.70
CA ALA A 308 13.61 20.68 13.50
C ALA A 308 14.39 20.19 12.29
N SER A 309 13.71 20.01 11.16
CA SER A 309 14.30 19.60 9.88
C SER A 309 13.83 20.51 8.77
N TYR A 310 14.76 21.19 8.11
CA TYR A 310 14.52 22.03 6.96
C TYR A 310 14.98 21.32 5.68
N LYS A 311 14.04 21.03 4.78
CA LYS A 311 14.28 20.33 3.51
C LYS A 311 14.36 21.32 2.35
N ILE A 312 15.37 21.16 1.51
CA ILE A 312 15.64 21.99 0.33
C ILE A 312 15.65 21.08 -0.90
N PRO A 313 14.52 20.94 -1.62
CA PRO A 313 14.47 20.16 -2.84
C PRO A 313 15.38 20.75 -3.92
N LEU A 314 16.01 19.90 -4.73
CA LEU A 314 16.83 20.34 -5.85
C LEU A 314 15.99 20.48 -7.12
N LYS A 315 16.19 21.57 -7.82
CA LYS A 315 15.45 21.88 -9.06
C LYS A 315 15.50 20.75 -10.09
N ALA A 316 16.65 20.10 -10.25
CA ALA A 316 16.86 19.05 -11.26
C ALA A 316 15.96 17.83 -11.05
N ASN A 317 15.69 17.46 -9.80
CA ASN A 317 14.75 16.41 -9.43
C ASN A 317 14.25 16.65 -7.99
N PRO A 318 13.23 17.49 -7.83
CA PRO A 318 12.79 17.94 -6.51
C PRO A 318 12.23 16.82 -5.62
N LEU A 319 11.69 15.77 -6.23
CA LEU A 319 11.12 14.64 -5.51
C LEU A 319 12.19 13.72 -4.92
N GLU A 320 13.20 13.43 -5.74
CA GLU A 320 14.19 12.40 -5.40
C GLU A 320 15.47 12.96 -4.78
N GLN A 321 15.73 14.28 -4.92
CA GLN A 321 17.00 14.85 -4.51
C GLN A 321 16.82 16.12 -3.68
N TYR A 322 17.42 16.14 -2.49
CA TYR A 322 17.33 17.30 -1.60
C TYR A 322 18.48 17.39 -0.64
N TYR A 323 18.72 18.60 -0.12
CA TYR A 323 19.49 18.82 1.10
C TYR A 323 18.54 18.88 2.29
N ALA A 324 19.01 18.47 3.47
CA ALA A 324 18.31 18.69 4.72
C ALA A 324 19.27 19.27 5.76
N ILE A 325 18.79 20.28 6.49
CA ILE A 325 19.46 20.85 7.65
C ILE A 325 18.60 20.48 8.84
N GLN A 326 19.19 19.77 9.81
CA GLN A 326 18.47 19.27 10.97
C GLN A 326 19.16 19.77 12.25
N GLY A 327 18.39 20.22 13.20
CA GLY A 327 18.89 20.61 14.51
C GLY A 327 18.02 20.01 15.60
N GLY A 328 18.61 19.65 16.73
CA GLY A 328 17.88 19.08 17.85
C GLY A 328 18.56 19.29 19.18
N PHE A 329 17.75 19.32 20.23
CA PHE A 329 18.18 19.27 21.61
C PHE A 329 17.45 18.13 22.31
N LYS A 330 18.22 17.24 22.93
CA LYS A 330 17.72 16.09 23.68
C LYS A 330 18.24 16.13 25.11
N ARG A 331 17.33 16.01 26.08
CA ARG A 331 17.65 15.73 27.46
C ARG A 331 17.22 14.31 27.79
N THR A 332 18.10 13.56 28.43
CA THR A 332 17.84 12.19 28.91
C THR A 332 18.13 12.14 30.41
N ASP A 333 17.21 11.54 31.17
CA ASP A 333 17.38 11.20 32.58
C ASP A 333 16.73 9.83 32.80
N LEU A 334 17.46 8.79 32.51
CA LEU A 334 16.97 7.43 32.46
C LEU A 334 18.00 6.45 33.02
N ASN A 335 17.58 5.63 33.95
CA ASN A 335 18.47 4.68 34.64
C ASN A 335 19.71 5.39 35.17
N ASP A 336 20.91 4.96 34.75
CA ASP A 336 22.20 5.53 35.13
C ASP A 336 22.75 6.53 34.10
N THR A 337 21.86 7.06 33.26
CA THR A 337 22.19 8.01 32.18
C THR A 337 21.55 9.37 32.45
N GLN A 338 22.36 10.40 32.52
CA GLN A 338 21.91 11.79 32.46
C GLN A 338 22.66 12.49 31.32
N SER A 339 21.94 13.07 30.36
CA SER A 339 22.59 13.78 29.26
C SER A 339 21.78 14.96 28.75
N ASN A 340 22.52 15.98 28.28
CA ASN A 340 21.99 17.08 27.50
C ASN A 340 22.80 17.15 26.20
N THR A 341 22.14 16.83 25.09
CA THR A 341 22.79 16.70 23.79
C THR A 341 22.18 17.68 22.79
N THR A 342 23.02 18.49 22.17
CA THR A 342 22.65 19.36 21.04
C THR A 342 23.27 18.79 19.77
N THR A 343 22.47 18.70 18.70
CA THR A 343 22.92 18.21 17.39
C THR A 343 22.60 19.19 16.28
N LEU A 344 23.50 19.29 15.31
CA LEU A 344 23.27 19.92 14.01
C LEU A 344 23.76 18.96 12.92
N ASN A 345 22.91 18.71 11.93
CA ASN A 345 23.21 17.78 10.85
C ASN A 345 22.87 18.41 9.50
N VAL A 346 23.80 18.36 8.57
CA VAL A 346 23.57 18.75 7.18
C VAL A 346 23.72 17.51 6.33
N SER A 347 22.72 17.20 5.53
CA SER A 347 22.71 16.00 4.70
C SER A 347 22.33 16.28 3.26
N ARG A 348 22.85 15.45 2.37
CA ARG A 348 22.47 15.31 0.98
C ARG A 348 21.78 13.96 0.82
N ASN A 349 20.56 13.96 0.28
CA ASN A 349 19.70 12.78 0.20
C ASN A 349 19.28 12.50 -1.24
N TRP A 350 19.13 11.21 -1.56
CA TRP A 350 18.65 10.66 -2.83
C TRP A 350 17.59 9.60 -2.54
N ASP A 351 16.34 9.89 -2.90
CA ASP A 351 15.16 9.03 -2.69
C ASP A 351 14.71 8.47 -4.04
N TYR A 352 15.31 7.37 -4.50
CA TYR A 352 14.97 6.82 -5.82
C TYR A 352 13.62 6.10 -5.84
N SER A 353 12.93 6.16 -6.97
CA SER A 353 11.60 5.57 -7.21
C SER A 353 11.49 4.06 -6.91
N LYS A 354 12.62 3.34 -6.89
CA LYS A 354 12.69 1.91 -6.52
C LYS A 354 12.67 1.67 -5.00
N GLY A 355 12.43 2.73 -4.21
CA GLY A 355 12.28 2.68 -2.75
C GLY A 355 13.59 2.68 -1.96
N TRP A 356 14.76 2.73 -2.60
CA TRP A 356 16.03 2.93 -1.92
C TRP A 356 16.32 4.40 -1.69
N GLN A 357 16.67 4.75 -0.47
CA GLN A 357 17.06 6.08 -0.02
C GLN A 357 18.52 6.03 0.40
N TYR A 358 19.29 6.97 -0.09
CA TYR A 358 20.71 7.12 0.23
C TYR A 358 20.92 8.49 0.86
N GLY A 359 21.76 8.56 1.85
CA GLY A 359 22.13 9.82 2.48
C GLY A 359 23.61 9.87 2.82
N VAL A 360 24.20 11.04 2.63
CA VAL A 360 25.49 11.39 3.24
C VAL A 360 25.29 12.62 4.08
N ASN A 361 25.95 12.67 5.22
CA ASN A 361 25.76 13.76 6.17
C ASN A 361 27.05 14.15 6.86
N MET A 362 27.08 15.38 7.36
CA MET A 362 28.05 15.88 8.31
C MET A 362 27.28 16.28 9.57
N ARG A 363 27.63 15.66 10.69
CA ARG A 363 26.98 15.91 11.98
C ARG A 363 27.92 16.56 12.97
N TRP A 364 27.46 17.63 13.59
CA TRP A 364 28.04 18.21 14.78
C TRP A 364 27.18 17.83 16.00
N MET A 365 27.82 17.44 17.09
CA MET A 365 27.18 17.04 18.33
C MET A 365 27.95 17.60 19.52
N LEU A 366 27.26 18.21 20.47
CA LEU A 366 27.78 18.56 21.76
C LEU A 366 26.92 17.87 22.83
N SER A 367 27.54 17.04 23.65
CA SER A 367 26.87 16.29 24.70
C SER A 367 27.57 16.48 26.04
N ASN A 368 26.81 16.96 27.03
CA ASN A 368 27.21 16.93 28.43
C ASN A 368 26.47 15.77 29.07
N PHE A 369 27.19 14.80 29.59
CA PHE A 369 26.56 13.59 30.10
C PHE A 369 27.27 13.00 31.31
N THR A 370 26.48 12.27 32.10
CA THR A 370 26.95 11.34 33.12
C THR A 370 26.38 9.97 32.76
N GLN A 371 27.24 9.00 32.59
CA GLN A 371 26.87 7.59 32.39
C GLN A 371 27.54 6.76 33.49
N ALA A 372 26.74 6.11 34.34
CA ALA A 372 27.25 5.50 35.56
C ALA A 372 28.09 6.52 36.37
N ASP A 373 29.34 6.22 36.66
CA ASP A 373 30.25 7.13 37.39
C ASP A 373 31.02 8.11 36.48
N VAL A 374 30.88 8.02 35.16
CA VAL A 374 31.68 8.79 34.20
C VAL A 374 30.92 10.03 33.77
N THR A 375 31.47 11.22 34.10
CA THR A 375 30.94 12.51 33.63
C THR A 375 31.88 13.11 32.60
N ASN A 376 31.35 13.44 31.42
CA ASN A 376 32.11 14.03 30.33
C ASN A 376 31.31 15.10 29.57
N THR A 377 32.08 16.00 28.94
CA THR A 377 31.58 16.89 27.88
C THR A 377 32.31 16.51 26.58
N THR A 378 31.56 16.05 25.61
CA THR A 378 32.12 15.59 24.34
C THR A 378 31.55 16.40 23.18
N MET A 379 32.43 16.96 22.37
CA MET A 379 32.10 17.61 21.12
C MET A 379 32.62 16.74 19.96
N LEU A 380 31.72 16.48 19.01
CA LEU A 380 31.96 15.61 17.86
C LEU A 380 31.61 16.35 16.58
N LEU A 381 32.43 16.18 15.57
CA LEU A 381 32.14 16.55 14.19
C LEU A 381 32.48 15.34 13.31
N TYR A 382 31.50 14.75 12.68
CA TYR A 382 31.74 13.51 11.95
C TYR A 382 30.83 13.35 10.72
N PRO A 383 31.37 12.85 9.60
CA PRO A 383 30.62 12.38 8.46
C PRO A 383 29.92 11.08 8.77
N GLY A 384 28.81 10.89 8.07
CA GLY A 384 28.07 9.64 8.06
C GLY A 384 27.47 9.35 6.70
N ALA A 385 27.13 8.09 6.49
CA ALA A 385 26.37 7.64 5.34
C ALA A 385 25.27 6.68 5.78
N ASN A 386 24.15 6.73 5.11
CA ASN A 386 23.05 5.82 5.38
C ASN A 386 22.38 5.34 4.09
N VAL A 387 21.85 4.13 4.17
CA VAL A 387 21.05 3.51 3.12
C VAL A 387 19.80 2.95 3.78
N SER A 388 18.64 3.31 3.29
CA SER A 388 17.38 2.78 3.82
C SER A 388 16.40 2.42 2.71
N ARG A 389 15.45 1.55 3.04
CA ARG A 389 14.38 1.14 2.16
C ARG A 389 13.17 0.75 2.99
N ILE A 390 11.99 1.25 2.59
CA ILE A 390 10.71 0.84 3.16
C ILE A 390 9.81 0.44 2.01
N ARG A 391 9.22 -0.74 2.09
CA ARG A 391 8.21 -1.24 1.15
C ARG A 391 7.09 -1.88 1.93
N GLN A 392 5.85 -1.59 1.55
CA GLN A 392 4.68 -2.18 2.20
C GLN A 392 3.49 -2.31 1.25
N LYS A 393 2.62 -3.29 1.53
CA LYS A 393 1.32 -3.50 0.89
C LYS A 393 0.28 -3.82 1.95
N GLY A 394 -0.97 -3.39 1.76
CA GLY A 394 -2.09 -3.71 2.66
C GLY A 394 -2.48 -2.59 3.63
N GLY A 395 -2.24 -1.33 3.28
CA GLY A 395 -2.77 -0.16 4.01
C GLY A 395 -2.17 0.02 5.40
N VAL A 396 -3.00 0.40 6.37
CA VAL A 396 -2.58 0.74 7.76
C VAL A 396 -2.06 -0.46 8.57
N MET A 397 -2.44 -1.69 8.19
CA MET A 397 -1.87 -2.92 8.73
C MET A 397 -1.28 -3.75 7.59
N PRO A 398 0.00 -3.53 7.24
CA PRO A 398 0.60 -4.16 6.09
C PRO A 398 0.58 -5.68 6.18
N THR A 399 0.10 -6.32 5.11
CA THR A 399 0.15 -7.79 4.97
C THR A 399 1.48 -8.28 4.42
N TRP A 400 2.19 -7.40 3.74
CA TRP A 400 3.53 -7.61 3.25
C TRP A 400 4.33 -6.33 3.38
N GLY A 401 5.58 -6.44 3.82
CA GLY A 401 6.47 -5.31 3.87
C GLY A 401 7.87 -5.67 4.34
N ASP A 402 8.78 -4.75 4.12
CA ASP A 402 10.12 -4.76 4.69
C ASP A 402 10.64 -3.33 4.89
N SER A 403 11.40 -3.15 5.95
CA SER A 403 12.15 -1.94 6.26
C SER A 403 13.60 -2.35 6.51
N GLN A 404 14.53 -1.78 5.77
CA GLN A 404 15.97 -1.94 5.96
C GLN A 404 16.58 -0.57 6.20
N ARG A 405 17.46 -0.47 7.20
CA ARG A 405 18.24 0.73 7.47
C ARG A 405 19.65 0.35 7.88
N TYR A 406 20.63 0.86 7.15
CA TYR A 406 22.04 0.67 7.41
C TYR A 406 22.71 2.04 7.53
N SER A 407 23.57 2.22 8.51
CA SER A 407 24.33 3.47 8.69
C SER A 407 25.75 3.20 9.13
N ILE A 408 26.62 4.10 8.73
CA ILE A 408 27.99 4.21 9.16
C ILE A 408 28.28 5.65 9.53
N ASP A 409 28.84 5.88 10.70
CA ASP A 409 29.32 7.16 11.18
C ASP A 409 30.79 7.02 11.57
N TYR A 410 31.61 7.99 11.18
CA TYR A 410 33.06 7.95 11.44
C TYR A 410 33.56 9.29 11.98
N SER A 411 34.21 9.27 13.14
CA SER A 411 34.76 10.44 13.82
C SER A 411 36.28 10.36 13.92
N ASN A 412 36.91 11.49 13.74
CA ASN A 412 38.35 11.59 13.95
C ASN A 412 38.76 12.95 14.56
N LYS A 413 39.75 12.93 15.44
CA LYS A 413 40.30 14.14 16.11
C LYS A 413 40.86 15.17 15.14
N ILE A 414 41.31 14.76 13.94
CA ILE A 414 41.87 15.65 12.90
C ILE A 414 40.89 16.75 12.52
N TRP A 415 39.60 16.50 12.52
CA TRP A 415 38.56 17.51 12.24
C TRP A 415 37.87 18.11 13.47
N GLY A 416 38.51 18.00 14.61
CA GLY A 416 38.12 18.70 15.83
C GLY A 416 37.24 17.90 16.80
N SER A 417 37.00 16.60 16.55
CA SER A 417 36.27 15.72 17.47
C SER A 417 37.11 15.37 18.72
N ASN A 418 36.44 15.21 19.87
CA ASN A 418 37.12 14.83 21.10
C ASN A 418 37.55 13.36 21.17
N VAL A 419 36.98 12.50 20.33
CA VAL A 419 37.24 11.06 20.30
C VAL A 419 37.14 10.48 18.88
N ASP A 420 38.01 9.51 18.58
CA ASP A 420 37.94 8.75 17.34
C ASP A 420 36.98 7.58 17.51
N PHE A 421 36.07 7.41 16.57
CA PHE A 421 35.16 6.26 16.55
C PHE A 421 34.64 5.92 15.15
N MET A 422 34.20 4.69 15.01
CA MET A 422 33.35 4.24 13.92
C MET A 422 32.12 3.54 14.52
N VAL A 423 30.92 3.94 14.09
CA VAL A 423 29.64 3.30 14.46
C VAL A 423 29.03 2.69 13.22
N LEU A 424 28.72 1.41 13.30
CA LEU A 424 27.95 0.67 12.30
C LEU A 424 26.62 0.25 12.92
N GLN A 425 25.52 0.44 12.20
CA GLN A 425 24.20 -0.02 12.63
C GLN A 425 23.39 -0.59 11.47
N ALA A 426 22.73 -1.72 11.72
CA ALA A 426 21.81 -2.37 10.78
C ALA A 426 20.50 -2.69 11.48
N LYS A 427 19.40 -2.13 10.99
CA LYS A 427 18.02 -2.41 11.47
C LYS A 427 17.20 -2.96 10.33
N ASN A 428 16.51 -4.07 10.58
CA ASN A 428 15.66 -4.73 9.59
C ASN A 428 14.34 -5.15 10.22
N VAL A 429 13.26 -4.98 9.45
CA VAL A 429 11.92 -5.48 9.79
C VAL A 429 11.34 -6.14 8.56
N TRP A 430 10.76 -7.32 8.72
CA TRP A 430 10.05 -8.04 7.66
C TRP A 430 8.66 -8.42 8.12
N ILE A 431 7.67 -8.22 7.24
CA ILE A 431 6.27 -8.60 7.44
C ILE A 431 5.86 -9.53 6.32
N ARG A 432 5.31 -10.69 6.67
CA ARG A 432 4.80 -11.67 5.71
C ARG A 432 3.48 -12.27 6.20
N THR A 433 2.51 -12.37 5.30
CA THR A 433 1.21 -13.02 5.53
C THR A 433 1.07 -14.17 4.54
N PRO A 434 1.63 -15.36 4.86
CA PRO A 434 1.63 -16.49 3.93
C PRO A 434 0.24 -17.08 3.69
N TRP A 435 -0.66 -16.95 4.66
CA TRP A 435 -2.06 -17.36 4.59
C TRP A 435 -2.96 -16.24 5.11
N GLU A 436 -4.19 -16.21 4.65
CA GLU A 436 -5.18 -15.24 5.12
C GLU A 436 -5.33 -15.30 6.64
N GLY A 437 -5.28 -14.14 7.30
CA GLY A 437 -5.37 -14.04 8.75
C GLY A 437 -4.10 -14.41 9.54
N HIS A 438 -3.01 -14.88 8.89
CA HIS A 438 -1.79 -15.31 9.55
C HIS A 438 -0.60 -14.42 9.18
N ARG A 439 -0.18 -13.55 10.06
CA ARG A 439 0.85 -12.53 9.83
C ARG A 439 2.06 -12.75 10.72
N PHE A 440 3.25 -12.68 10.14
CA PHE A 440 4.53 -12.80 10.83
C PHE A 440 5.28 -11.47 10.72
N VAL A 441 5.86 -11.04 11.85
CA VAL A 441 6.74 -9.88 11.93
C VAL A 441 8.07 -10.33 12.50
N VAL A 442 9.15 -10.11 11.74
CA VAL A 442 10.51 -10.43 12.16
C VAL A 442 11.31 -9.14 12.23
N ARG A 443 12.00 -8.90 13.32
CA ARG A 443 12.85 -7.71 13.53
C ARG A 443 14.27 -8.13 13.88
N GLY A 444 15.24 -7.38 13.40
CA GLY A 444 16.65 -7.53 13.75
C GLY A 444 17.33 -6.17 13.87
N ASN A 445 18.15 -6.01 14.89
CA ASN A 445 18.97 -4.82 15.11
C ASN A 445 20.38 -5.25 15.53
N ILE A 446 21.39 -4.80 14.78
CA ILE A 446 22.80 -5.05 15.04
C ILE A 446 23.51 -3.72 15.11
N GLY A 447 24.38 -3.55 16.08
CA GLY A 447 25.19 -2.37 16.27
C GLY A 447 26.64 -2.70 16.64
N TRP A 448 27.58 -1.86 16.21
CA TRP A 448 29.00 -1.99 16.51
C TRP A 448 29.64 -0.61 16.62
N ILE A 449 30.34 -0.36 17.72
CA ILE A 449 31.19 0.80 17.94
C ILE A 449 32.64 0.34 18.07
N GLU A 450 33.49 0.90 17.25
CA GLU A 450 34.95 0.82 17.42
C GLU A 450 35.47 2.19 17.85
N THR A 451 36.22 2.26 18.94
CA THR A 451 36.71 3.54 19.48
C THR A 451 37.99 3.36 20.28
N ASN A 452 38.76 4.42 20.36
CA ASN A 452 39.96 4.47 21.21
C ASN A 452 39.68 4.92 22.65
N ASN A 453 38.47 5.43 22.95
CA ASN A 453 38.05 5.84 24.30
C ASN A 453 36.55 5.83 24.45
N PHE A 454 36.02 4.73 24.98
CA PHE A 454 34.56 4.52 25.11
C PHE A 454 33.92 5.49 26.12
N ASP A 455 34.65 5.91 27.18
CA ASP A 455 34.13 6.84 28.19
C ASP A 455 33.75 8.21 27.63
N LYS A 456 34.37 8.59 26.51
CA LYS A 456 34.08 9.84 25.79
C LYS A 456 32.96 9.71 24.75
N ILE A 457 32.44 8.50 24.51
CA ILE A 457 31.31 8.30 23.61
C ILE A 457 30.02 8.72 24.34
N PRO A 458 29.27 9.68 23.82
CA PRO A 458 27.98 10.07 24.41
C PRO A 458 27.00 8.91 24.48
N PRO A 459 26.14 8.83 25.52
CA PRO A 459 25.14 7.78 25.67
C PRO A 459 24.21 7.59 24.47
N ASP A 460 23.92 8.68 23.75
CA ASP A 460 23.09 8.65 22.52
C ASP A 460 23.71 7.82 21.38
N LEU A 461 25.00 7.53 21.42
CA LEU A 461 25.70 6.69 20.46
C LEU A 461 25.94 5.27 20.99
N ARG A 462 25.93 5.06 22.34
CA ARG A 462 26.10 3.75 22.96
C ARG A 462 24.88 2.87 22.72
N PHE A 463 25.09 1.58 22.81
CA PHE A 463 23.99 0.61 22.66
C PHE A 463 23.45 0.14 24.01
N PHE A 464 22.11 0.03 24.03
CA PHE A 464 21.32 -0.56 25.12
C PHE A 464 20.24 -1.43 24.52
N ALA A 465 19.85 -2.50 25.19
CA ALA A 465 18.71 -3.31 24.85
C ALA A 465 17.63 -3.29 25.97
N GLY A 466 16.45 -3.84 25.70
CA GLY A 466 15.28 -3.82 26.57
C GLY A 466 14.23 -2.80 26.14
N GLY A 467 12.96 -3.05 26.46
CA GLY A 467 11.79 -2.24 26.10
C GLY A 467 11.04 -2.73 24.86
N ASP A 468 9.96 -2.03 24.50
CA ASP A 468 8.98 -2.43 23.45
C ASP A 468 9.56 -2.51 22.04
N GLY A 469 10.58 -1.74 21.75
CA GLY A 469 11.29 -1.74 20.46
C GLY A 469 12.49 -2.69 20.38
N SER A 470 12.80 -3.42 21.45
CA SER A 470 14.00 -4.25 21.61
C SER A 470 13.63 -5.62 22.20
N VAL A 471 13.92 -5.88 23.46
CA VAL A 471 13.60 -7.11 24.18
C VAL A 471 12.47 -6.83 25.17
N ARG A 472 11.24 -7.13 24.79
CA ARG A 472 10.06 -6.97 25.66
C ARG A 472 10.12 -7.89 26.86
N GLY A 473 9.62 -7.45 28.00
CA GLY A 473 9.76 -8.13 29.30
C GLY A 473 10.87 -7.53 30.17
N TYR A 474 11.89 -6.94 29.54
CA TYR A 474 12.89 -6.11 30.23
C TYR A 474 12.53 -4.63 30.14
N GLY A 475 12.85 -3.87 31.18
CA GLY A 475 12.64 -2.43 31.18
C GLY A 475 13.43 -1.72 30.07
N TYR A 476 12.98 -0.54 29.69
CA TYR A 476 13.59 0.26 28.62
C TYR A 476 15.07 0.55 28.92
N GLN A 477 15.96 0.15 28.00
CA GLN A 477 17.42 0.29 28.11
C GLN A 477 18.04 -0.33 29.37
N LYS A 478 17.46 -1.40 29.91
CA LYS A 478 17.96 -2.09 31.10
C LYS A 478 18.97 -3.21 30.83
N ILE A 479 19.22 -3.54 29.57
CA ILE A 479 20.20 -4.56 29.19
C ILE A 479 21.42 -3.85 28.64
N SER A 480 22.51 -3.81 29.41
CA SER A 480 23.84 -3.33 29.03
C SER A 480 24.87 -3.83 30.04
N PRO A 481 26.18 -3.73 29.77
CA PRO A 481 27.21 -3.93 30.78
C PRO A 481 27.02 -3.00 31.97
N GLU A 482 27.45 -3.47 33.14
CA GLU A 482 27.40 -2.73 34.40
C GLU A 482 28.81 -2.48 34.91
N ASP A 483 29.00 -1.39 35.63
CA ASP A 483 30.23 -1.11 36.36
C ASP A 483 30.31 -1.91 37.67
N ASN A 484 31.39 -1.71 38.44
CA ASN A 484 31.60 -2.40 39.73
C ASN A 484 30.55 -2.03 40.80
N LYS A 485 29.70 -1.06 40.56
CA LYS A 485 28.59 -0.62 41.44
C LYS A 485 27.23 -1.10 40.96
N GLY A 486 27.17 -1.86 39.84
CA GLY A 486 25.94 -2.30 39.23
C GLY A 486 25.22 -1.22 38.41
N GLN A 487 25.94 -0.15 37.99
CA GLN A 487 25.37 0.92 37.18
C GLN A 487 25.58 0.61 35.67
N LEU A 488 24.56 0.84 34.88
CA LEU A 488 24.57 0.58 33.43
C LEU A 488 25.55 1.53 32.72
N THR A 489 26.48 0.97 31.94
CA THR A 489 27.50 1.76 31.24
C THR A 489 27.18 2.00 29.76
N GLY A 490 26.22 1.29 29.21
CA GLY A 490 26.03 1.16 27.78
C GLY A 490 27.10 0.28 27.13
N ALA A 491 26.85 -0.20 25.94
CA ALA A 491 27.65 -1.19 25.24
C ALA A 491 28.22 -0.67 23.93
N SER A 492 29.33 -1.27 23.50
CA SER A 492 29.92 -1.04 22.17
C SER A 492 29.32 -1.93 21.08
N LYS A 493 28.62 -3.00 21.46
CA LYS A 493 27.99 -3.95 20.53
C LYS A 493 26.55 -4.26 20.92
N LEU A 494 25.72 -4.49 19.91
CA LEU A 494 24.30 -4.82 20.05
C LEU A 494 23.94 -5.95 19.10
N ALA A 495 23.16 -6.91 19.60
CA ALA A 495 22.46 -7.88 18.78
C ALA A 495 21.08 -8.15 19.37
N VAL A 496 20.01 -7.85 18.64
CA VAL A 496 18.62 -8.05 19.05
C VAL A 496 17.84 -8.67 17.91
N GLY A 497 17.08 -9.70 18.20
CA GLY A 497 16.15 -10.35 17.28
C GLY A 497 14.76 -10.51 17.88
N SER A 498 13.73 -10.44 17.06
CA SER A 498 12.33 -10.61 17.47
C SER A 498 11.56 -11.35 16.40
N VAL A 499 10.73 -12.30 16.83
CA VAL A 499 9.75 -12.98 15.97
C VAL A 499 8.39 -12.84 16.62
N GLU A 500 7.43 -12.32 15.87
CA GLU A 500 6.06 -12.14 16.32
C GLU A 500 5.12 -12.79 15.30
N TYR A 501 4.21 -13.63 15.81
CA TYR A 501 3.11 -14.21 15.05
C TYR A 501 1.81 -13.51 15.44
N GLN A 502 1.01 -13.15 14.46
CA GLN A 502 -0.28 -12.50 14.64
C GLN A 502 -1.37 -13.27 13.89
N TYR A 503 -2.51 -13.45 14.55
CA TYR A 503 -3.68 -14.12 14.01
C TYR A 503 -4.91 -13.21 14.05
N ASN A 504 -5.57 -13.06 12.90
CA ASN A 504 -6.85 -12.34 12.81
C ASN A 504 -7.99 -13.23 13.28
N PHE A 505 -8.56 -12.96 14.43
CA PHE A 505 -9.66 -13.76 14.97
C PHE A 505 -11.03 -13.13 14.69
N THR A 506 -11.12 -11.83 14.43
CA THR A 506 -12.36 -11.18 13.99
C THR A 506 -12.12 -9.76 13.44
N GLY A 507 -12.48 -9.51 12.19
CA GLY A 507 -12.47 -8.18 11.57
C GLY A 507 -11.19 -7.38 11.84
N ASN A 508 -11.29 -6.34 12.65
CA ASN A 508 -10.17 -5.44 12.96
C ASN A 508 -9.31 -5.90 14.14
N TRP A 509 -9.57 -7.08 14.73
CA TRP A 509 -8.89 -7.56 15.92
C TRP A 509 -7.95 -8.73 15.63
N TRP A 510 -6.71 -8.60 16.11
CA TRP A 510 -5.65 -9.60 15.95
C TRP A 510 -5.07 -9.96 17.31
N GLY A 511 -4.86 -11.24 17.55
CA GLY A 511 -4.06 -11.75 18.65
C GLY A 511 -2.60 -11.83 18.21
N ALA A 512 -1.67 -11.57 19.11
CA ALA A 512 -0.24 -11.67 18.86
C ALA A 512 0.44 -12.54 19.91
N THR A 513 1.47 -13.27 19.51
CA THR A 513 2.45 -13.92 20.39
C THR A 513 3.84 -13.66 19.86
N PHE A 514 4.80 -13.47 20.76
CA PHE A 514 6.14 -13.08 20.35
C PHE A 514 7.22 -13.61 21.29
N ILE A 515 8.39 -13.69 20.72
CA ILE A 515 9.64 -13.94 21.45
C ILE A 515 10.70 -12.95 20.93
N ASP A 516 11.34 -12.27 21.87
CA ASP A 516 12.42 -11.33 21.63
C ASP A 516 13.65 -11.84 22.35
N SER A 517 14.82 -11.78 21.70
CA SER A 517 16.09 -12.14 22.32
C SER A 517 17.18 -11.17 21.90
N GLY A 518 18.01 -10.76 22.84
CA GLY A 518 19.06 -9.80 22.52
C GLY A 518 19.95 -9.46 23.69
N GLU A 519 21.03 -8.80 23.34
CA GLU A 519 22.08 -8.37 24.27
C GLU A 519 22.78 -7.11 23.77
N ALA A 520 23.18 -6.27 24.71
CA ALA A 520 24.09 -5.16 24.49
C ALA A 520 25.35 -5.42 25.33
N VAL A 521 26.50 -5.60 24.69
CA VAL A 521 27.77 -6.04 25.32
C VAL A 521 28.99 -5.38 24.71
N ASP A 522 30.12 -5.46 25.38
CA ASP A 522 31.41 -5.03 24.81
C ASP A 522 32.15 -6.18 24.11
N ASP A 523 31.87 -7.43 24.49
CA ASP A 523 32.42 -8.63 23.83
C ASP A 523 31.40 -9.77 23.85
N PHE A 524 31.13 -10.37 22.70
CA PHE A 524 30.21 -11.53 22.58
C PHE A 524 30.82 -12.86 23.04
N LYS A 525 32.07 -12.94 23.46
CA LYS A 525 32.70 -14.21 23.87
C LYS A 525 32.01 -14.89 25.03
N ASN A 526 31.42 -14.12 25.96
CA ASN A 526 30.71 -14.59 27.12
C ASN A 526 29.26 -14.09 27.12
N SER A 527 28.61 -14.13 25.96
CA SER A 527 27.26 -13.60 25.83
C SER A 527 26.21 -14.38 26.58
N ASP A 528 25.30 -13.65 27.21
CA ASP A 528 24.12 -14.17 27.91
C ASP A 528 22.87 -13.46 27.34
N PHE A 529 22.39 -13.95 26.18
CA PHE A 529 21.25 -13.38 25.50
C PHE A 529 20.00 -13.37 26.39
N LYS A 530 19.56 -12.20 26.75
CA LYS A 530 18.32 -12.00 27.49
C LYS A 530 17.13 -12.24 26.57
N THR A 531 16.19 -13.08 27.04
CA THR A 531 15.02 -13.47 26.25
C THR A 531 13.75 -13.08 26.95
N GLY A 532 12.82 -12.45 26.23
CA GLY A 532 11.48 -12.16 26.70
C GLY A 532 10.44 -12.74 25.77
N ALA A 533 9.32 -13.19 26.32
CA ALA A 533 8.18 -13.64 25.52
C ALA A 533 6.89 -13.03 26.05
N GLY A 534 5.90 -13.00 25.18
CA GLY A 534 4.63 -12.39 25.55
C GLY A 534 3.50 -12.64 24.57
N VAL A 535 2.37 -12.08 24.95
CA VAL A 535 1.14 -12.08 24.17
C VAL A 535 0.62 -10.66 24.02
N GLY A 536 -0.15 -10.42 23.00
CA GLY A 536 -0.70 -9.09 22.77
C GLY A 536 -1.95 -9.08 21.91
N ILE A 537 -2.55 -7.91 21.83
CA ILE A 537 -3.69 -7.63 20.96
C ILE A 537 -3.33 -6.47 20.05
N ARG A 538 -3.79 -6.56 18.80
CA ARG A 538 -3.70 -5.49 17.80
C ARG A 538 -5.11 -5.13 17.36
N TRP A 539 -5.43 -3.85 17.44
CA TRP A 539 -6.69 -3.33 16.95
C TRP A 539 -6.45 -2.35 15.80
N VAL A 540 -6.99 -2.68 14.63
CA VAL A 540 -6.93 -1.81 13.45
C VAL A 540 -8.00 -0.74 13.60
N SER A 541 -7.63 0.37 14.23
CA SER A 541 -8.52 1.52 14.45
C SER A 541 -8.57 2.44 13.23
N PRO A 542 -9.57 3.34 13.11
CA PRO A 542 -9.64 4.33 12.04
C PRO A 542 -8.43 5.29 11.98
N VAL A 543 -7.72 5.46 13.10
CA VAL A 543 -6.54 6.34 13.20
C VAL A 543 -5.21 5.59 13.13
N GLY A 544 -5.23 4.27 12.91
CA GLY A 544 -4.06 3.40 12.82
C GLY A 544 -4.10 2.22 13.78
N PRO A 545 -3.16 1.27 13.66
CA PRO A 545 -3.12 0.09 14.52
C PRO A 545 -2.70 0.48 15.95
N ILE A 546 -3.48 0.01 16.92
CA ILE A 546 -3.18 0.12 18.34
C ILE A 546 -2.71 -1.25 18.81
N LYS A 547 -1.57 -1.29 19.45
CA LYS A 547 -0.99 -2.51 20.04
C LYS A 547 -1.02 -2.47 21.56
N PHE A 548 -1.22 -3.63 22.11
CA PHE A 548 -1.28 -3.87 23.54
C PHE A 548 -0.54 -5.16 23.86
N ASP A 549 0.57 -5.10 24.59
CA ASP A 549 1.44 -6.23 24.85
C ASP A 549 1.65 -6.47 26.35
N LEU A 550 1.68 -7.73 26.73
CA LEU A 550 2.15 -8.23 28.03
C LEU A 550 3.35 -9.12 27.77
N ALA A 551 4.46 -8.85 28.41
CA ALA A 551 5.70 -9.59 28.23
C ALA A 551 6.38 -9.89 29.56
N LYS A 552 7.12 -11.01 29.59
CA LYS A 552 7.87 -11.49 30.74
C LYS A 552 9.23 -12.01 30.31
N PRO A 553 10.30 -11.77 31.08
CA PRO A 553 11.59 -12.44 30.89
C PRO A 553 11.48 -13.94 30.98
N ILE A 554 12.26 -14.66 30.19
CA ILE A 554 12.38 -16.11 30.22
C ILE A 554 13.80 -16.50 30.67
N GLY A 555 13.91 -17.39 31.64
CA GLY A 555 15.21 -17.90 32.08
C GLY A 555 16.01 -16.91 32.95
N ASP A 556 15.41 -15.82 33.41
CA ASP A 556 16.02 -14.80 34.27
C ASP A 556 15.34 -14.82 35.66
N PRO A 557 15.89 -15.50 36.67
CA PRO A 557 15.29 -15.60 37.99
C PRO A 557 15.20 -14.27 38.73
N ASP A 558 16.14 -13.36 38.46
CA ASP A 558 16.26 -12.07 39.14
C ASP A 558 15.27 -11.03 38.60
N ASN A 559 14.75 -11.24 37.40
CA ASN A 559 13.81 -10.33 36.76
C ASN A 559 12.52 -11.05 36.33
N ASN A 560 11.57 -11.17 37.24
CA ASN A 560 10.33 -11.94 37.05
C ASN A 560 9.08 -11.04 36.90
N LYS A 561 9.25 -9.75 36.62
CA LYS A 561 8.13 -8.80 36.51
C LYS A 561 7.51 -8.82 35.11
N ILE A 562 6.17 -8.79 35.06
CA ILE A 562 5.45 -8.59 33.82
C ILE A 562 5.53 -7.13 33.42
N GLN A 563 5.92 -6.86 32.19
CA GLN A 563 5.91 -5.55 31.57
C GLN A 563 4.70 -5.41 30.64
N PHE A 564 4.18 -4.22 30.58
CA PHE A 564 2.98 -3.86 29.87
C PHE A 564 3.27 -2.69 28.91
N TYR A 565 2.84 -2.81 27.66
CA TYR A 565 3.10 -1.80 26.65
C TYR A 565 1.82 -1.47 25.88
N ILE A 566 1.58 -0.16 25.64
CA ILE A 566 0.58 0.32 24.69
C ILE A 566 1.29 1.20 23.65
N GLY A 567 1.01 0.97 22.40
CA GLY A 567 1.56 1.76 21.31
C GLY A 567 0.53 2.03 20.21
N LEU A 568 0.68 3.16 19.55
CA LEU A 568 -0.05 3.54 18.35
C LEU A 568 0.93 3.62 17.19
N GLY A 569 0.61 3.05 16.04
CA GLY A 569 1.40 3.12 14.82
C GLY A 569 1.74 1.77 14.21
N THR A 570 2.30 1.83 13.00
CA THR A 570 2.73 0.67 12.21
C THR A 570 4.05 0.10 12.72
N GLU A 571 4.37 -1.16 12.36
CA GLU A 571 5.63 -1.81 12.71
C GLU A 571 6.78 -1.48 11.74
N LEU A 572 6.53 -0.83 10.60
CA LEU A 572 7.50 -0.42 9.58
C LEU A 572 7.86 1.05 9.71
#